data_0c43bbae4955a1af65daebb455ba9a70
#
_entry.id   0c43bbae4955a1af65daebb455ba9a70
#
_cell.length_a   1.000
_cell.length_b   1.000
_cell.length_c   1.000
_cell.angle_alpha   90.00
_cell.angle_beta   90.00
_cell.angle_gamma   90.00
#
_symmetry.space_group_name_H-M   'P 1'
#
loop_
_entity.id
_entity.type
_entity.pdbx_description
1 polymer ?
#
loop_
_entity_poly.entity_id
_entity_poly.type
_entity_poly.pdbx_seq_one_letter_code
_entity_poly.pdbx_strand_id
1 'polypeptide(L)'
;MLVCASFSYALEEEKEQTLQEEITEYIYHHVQDSHDFSLFSTKDKITGEKKYYGFPLPVILIDDGIKFFMSSKLDHGKKVVESSGKHYKLYHSKIYETDSKGYISYDENGKVTNARPLDLSITKSVFSILLVSILMFYLFRSLARSYNCLLYTSDAADDVH
;
A
#
# COMPACT_ATOMS: atom_id res chain seq x y z
N MET A 1 22.80 -17.90 43.45
CA MET A 1 23.28 -17.97 42.06
C MET A 1 22.19 -18.34 41.06
N LEU A 2 20.97 -18.72 41.48
CA LEU A 2 19.84 -19.11 40.58
C LEU A 2 18.95 -17.92 40.14
N VAL A 3 18.99 -16.78 40.80
CA VAL A 3 18.15 -15.62 40.53
C VAL A 3 18.65 -14.77 39.34
N CYS A 4 19.94 -14.80 39.02
CA CYS A 4 20.50 -14.06 37.88
C CYS A 4 20.21 -14.72 36.53
N ALA A 5 20.06 -16.05 36.48
CA ALA A 5 19.77 -16.77 35.24
C ALA A 5 18.33 -16.52 34.74
N SER A 6 17.36 -16.45 35.67
CA SER A 6 15.97 -16.15 35.32
C SER A 6 15.76 -14.72 34.80
N PHE A 7 16.56 -13.77 35.26
CA PHE A 7 16.49 -12.38 34.79
C PHE A 7 17.07 -12.20 33.35
N SER A 8 18.12 -12.98 33.02
CA SER A 8 18.68 -12.99 31.66
C SER A 8 17.74 -13.60 30.65
N TYR A 9 17.05 -14.69 31.00
CA TYR A 9 16.04 -15.33 30.12
C TYR A 9 14.85 -14.40 29.88
N ALA A 10 14.35 -13.69 30.90
CA ALA A 10 13.23 -12.76 30.73
C ALA A 10 13.59 -11.55 29.85
N LEU A 11 14.82 -11.05 29.93
CA LEU A 11 15.31 -9.95 29.09
C LEU A 11 15.56 -10.39 27.63
N GLU A 12 15.93 -11.64 27.42
CA GLU A 12 16.12 -12.21 26.08
C GLU A 12 14.76 -12.44 25.39
N GLU A 13 13.77 -12.94 26.13
CA GLU A 13 12.41 -13.18 25.65
C GLU A 13 11.67 -11.88 25.32
N GLU A 14 11.84 -10.82 26.11
CA GLU A 14 11.29 -9.48 25.87
C GLU A 14 11.93 -8.84 24.61
N LYS A 15 13.21 -9.10 24.39
CA LYS A 15 13.96 -8.58 23.24
C LYS A 15 13.62 -9.34 21.94
N GLU A 16 13.35 -10.64 22.00
CA GLU A 16 12.88 -11.43 20.88
C GLU A 16 11.44 -11.06 20.50
N GLN A 17 10.56 -10.82 21.46
CA GLN A 17 9.19 -10.37 21.20
C GLN A 17 9.15 -9.00 20.52
N THR A 18 9.95 -8.04 20.99
CA THR A 18 10.04 -6.71 20.34
C THR A 18 10.63 -6.78 18.94
N LEU A 19 11.59 -7.65 18.68
CA LEU A 19 12.16 -7.89 17.35
C LEU A 19 11.15 -8.54 16.41
N GLN A 20 10.37 -9.49 16.88
CA GLN A 20 9.31 -10.13 16.09
C GLN A 20 8.17 -9.14 15.78
N GLU A 21 7.81 -8.28 16.69
CA GLU A 21 6.84 -7.21 16.47
C GLU A 21 7.37 -6.20 15.43
N GLU A 22 8.62 -5.75 15.52
CA GLU A 22 9.23 -4.86 14.53
C GLU A 22 9.32 -5.49 13.14
N ILE A 23 9.70 -6.77 13.05
CA ILE A 23 9.77 -7.50 11.78
C ILE A 23 8.37 -7.70 11.21
N THR A 24 7.40 -8.04 12.03
CA THR A 24 6.02 -8.24 11.61
C THR A 24 5.43 -6.93 11.11
N GLU A 25 5.63 -5.82 11.81
CA GLU A 25 5.21 -4.48 11.39
C GLU A 25 5.89 -4.07 10.07
N TYR A 26 7.18 -4.36 9.93
CA TYR A 26 7.93 -4.11 8.69
C TYR A 26 7.39 -4.92 7.51
N ILE A 27 7.11 -6.22 7.71
CA ILE A 27 6.53 -7.09 6.69
C ILE A 27 5.12 -6.59 6.31
N TYR A 28 4.27 -6.30 7.29
CA TYR A 28 2.94 -5.75 7.03
C TYR A 28 3.00 -4.47 6.22
N HIS A 29 3.92 -3.57 6.56
CA HIS A 29 4.07 -2.30 5.85
C HIS A 29 4.57 -2.44 4.41
N HIS A 30 5.33 -3.50 4.10
CA HIS A 30 5.90 -3.74 2.77
C HIS A 30 5.04 -4.66 1.90
N VAL A 31 4.37 -5.64 2.50
CA VAL A 31 3.58 -6.66 1.80
C VAL A 31 2.11 -6.24 1.66
N GLN A 32 1.58 -5.50 2.63
CA GLN A 32 0.21 -5.01 2.53
C GLN A 32 0.08 -3.94 1.44
N ASP A 33 -1.02 -4.06 0.72
CA ASP A 33 -1.36 -3.12 -0.33
C ASP A 33 -1.70 -1.75 0.27
N SER A 34 -0.97 -0.74 -0.13
CA SER A 34 -1.07 0.62 0.41
C SER A 34 -1.89 1.51 -0.50
N HIS A 35 -2.65 2.43 0.10
CA HIS A 35 -3.37 3.50 -0.61
C HIS A 35 -2.45 4.65 -1.04
N ASP A 36 -1.17 4.60 -0.68
CA ASP A 36 -0.16 5.57 -1.06
C ASP A 36 0.95 4.91 -1.87
N PHE A 37 1.36 5.54 -2.95
CA PHE A 37 2.51 5.10 -3.73
C PHE A 37 3.78 5.74 -3.18
N SER A 38 4.41 5.09 -2.20
CA SER A 38 5.70 5.52 -1.66
C SER A 38 6.85 4.92 -2.48
N LEU A 39 7.74 5.79 -2.97
CA LEU A 39 8.95 5.41 -3.69
C LEU A 39 10.08 5.07 -2.72
N PHE A 40 10.29 5.92 -1.74
CA PHE A 40 11.30 5.72 -0.69
C PHE A 40 10.90 6.45 0.59
N SER A 41 11.46 6.01 1.69
CA SER A 41 11.30 6.67 2.99
C SER A 41 12.66 7.07 3.55
N THR A 42 12.72 8.23 4.17
CA THR A 42 13.91 8.71 4.88
C THR A 42 13.58 8.90 6.35
N LYS A 43 14.43 8.38 7.23
CA LYS A 43 14.33 8.69 8.66
C LYS A 43 15.05 10.03 8.92
N ASP A 44 14.35 10.97 9.49
CA ASP A 44 14.98 12.19 9.99
C ASP A 44 15.86 11.83 11.18
N LYS A 45 17.15 12.19 11.12
CA LYS A 45 18.14 11.86 12.15
C LYS A 45 17.90 12.60 13.47
N ILE A 46 17.14 13.69 13.43
CA ILE A 46 16.90 14.55 14.60
C ILE A 46 15.61 14.18 15.32
N THR A 47 14.52 13.95 14.57
CA THR A 47 13.19 13.66 15.13
C THR A 47 12.88 12.17 15.19
N GLY A 48 13.63 11.30 14.47
CA GLY A 48 13.35 9.88 14.33
C GLY A 48 12.12 9.56 13.48
N GLU A 49 11.41 10.56 12.98
CA GLU A 49 10.22 10.39 12.16
C GLU A 49 10.57 9.88 10.77
N LYS A 50 9.79 8.90 10.29
CA LYS A 50 9.88 8.41 8.91
C LYS A 50 9.10 9.36 8.00
N LYS A 51 9.79 10.01 7.07
CA LYS A 51 9.19 10.81 6.01
C LYS A 51 9.11 9.99 4.73
N TYR A 52 7.89 9.79 4.23
CA TYR A 52 7.63 9.06 3.00
C TYR A 52 7.57 10.02 1.81
N TYR A 53 8.28 9.67 0.74
CA TYR A 53 8.28 10.40 -0.52
C TYR A 53 7.54 9.57 -1.57
N GLY A 54 6.45 10.13 -2.07
CA GLY A 54 5.60 9.46 -3.04
C GLY A 54 4.47 10.38 -3.47
N PHE A 55 3.47 9.80 -4.11
CA PHE A 55 2.27 10.52 -4.49
C PHE A 55 1.02 9.81 -3.96
N PRO A 56 0.00 10.59 -3.59
CA PRO A 56 -1.24 10.03 -3.08
C PRO A 56 -2.03 9.38 -4.22
N LEU A 57 -2.65 8.25 -3.93
CA LEU A 57 -3.54 7.56 -4.85
C LEU A 57 -5.00 7.93 -4.56
N PRO A 58 -5.89 7.84 -5.56
CA PRO A 58 -7.30 8.11 -5.36
C PRO A 58 -7.97 6.99 -4.56
N VAL A 59 -8.67 7.37 -3.51
CA VAL A 59 -9.50 6.51 -2.67
C VAL A 59 -10.94 6.61 -3.13
N ILE A 60 -11.55 5.46 -3.42
CA ILE A 60 -12.92 5.32 -3.86
C ILE A 60 -13.63 4.35 -2.92
N LEU A 61 -14.57 4.85 -2.13
CA LEU A 61 -15.37 4.05 -1.21
C LEU A 61 -16.83 4.03 -1.66
N ILE A 62 -17.46 2.88 -1.51
CA ILE A 62 -18.91 2.73 -1.69
C ILE A 62 -19.52 2.43 -0.32
N ASP A 63 -20.23 3.43 0.21
CA ASP A 63 -20.94 3.38 1.45
C ASP A 63 -22.03 4.45 1.41
N ASP A 64 -23.30 4.03 1.29
CA ASP A 64 -24.46 4.91 1.05
C ASP A 64 -24.23 5.95 -0.07
N GLY A 65 -23.50 5.52 -1.12
CA GLY A 65 -23.07 6.35 -2.25
C GLY A 65 -21.57 6.27 -2.50
N ILE A 66 -21.13 6.85 -3.62
CA ILE A 66 -19.72 6.87 -4.01
C ILE A 66 -19.03 8.04 -3.30
N LYS A 67 -17.95 7.77 -2.59
CA LYS A 67 -17.11 8.75 -1.91
C LYS A 67 -15.73 8.74 -2.55
N PHE A 68 -15.25 9.91 -2.90
CA PHE A 68 -13.97 10.08 -3.58
C PHE A 68 -13.10 11.11 -2.83
N PHE A 69 -11.90 10.71 -2.47
CA PHE A 69 -10.89 11.60 -1.91
C PHE A 69 -9.48 11.05 -2.16
N MET A 70 -8.47 11.87 -1.94
CA MET A 70 -7.07 11.46 -2.09
C MET A 70 -6.53 10.87 -0.79
N SER A 71 -5.69 9.86 -0.88
CA SER A 71 -5.07 9.18 0.26
C SER A 71 -4.25 10.12 1.15
N SER A 72 -3.75 11.24 0.60
CA SER A 72 -3.06 12.28 1.39
C SER A 72 -3.87 12.83 2.55
N LYS A 73 -5.21 12.80 2.45
CA LYS A 73 -6.09 13.24 3.55
C LYS A 73 -6.06 12.29 4.75
N LEU A 74 -5.78 11.01 4.52
CA LEU A 74 -5.66 10.00 5.57
C LEU A 74 -4.31 10.05 6.32
N ASP A 75 -3.30 10.70 5.73
CA ASP A 75 -1.96 10.89 6.33
C ASP A 75 -1.41 9.58 6.95
N HIS A 76 -1.36 8.52 6.14
CA HIS A 76 -0.94 7.17 6.57
C HIS A 76 -1.71 6.62 7.80
N GLY A 77 -3.00 6.99 7.94
CA GLY A 77 -3.85 6.57 9.05
C GLY A 77 -3.77 7.45 10.30
N LYS A 78 -3.00 8.52 10.27
CA LYS A 78 -2.91 9.48 11.39
C LYS A 78 -4.12 10.41 11.47
N LYS A 79 -4.77 10.67 10.32
CA LYS A 79 -5.92 11.58 10.23
C LYS A 79 -7.21 10.84 9.90
N VAL A 80 -8.31 11.40 10.39
CA VAL A 80 -9.67 10.98 10.05
C VAL A 80 -10.17 11.87 8.93
N VAL A 81 -10.79 11.28 7.92
CA VAL A 81 -11.38 11.99 6.79
C VAL A 81 -12.89 11.98 6.95
N GLU A 82 -13.50 13.15 6.91
CA GLU A 82 -14.95 13.28 6.83
C GLU A 82 -15.39 13.32 5.37
N SER A 83 -16.37 12.51 5.03
CA SER A 83 -17.00 12.49 3.71
C SER A 83 -18.48 12.16 3.83
N SER A 84 -19.34 13.06 3.38
CA SER A 84 -20.81 12.91 3.43
C SER A 84 -21.37 12.61 4.83
N GLY A 85 -20.83 13.26 5.87
CA GLY A 85 -21.29 13.13 7.25
C GLY A 85 -20.80 11.87 7.97
N LYS A 86 -19.98 11.05 7.33
CA LYS A 86 -19.31 9.89 7.93
C LYS A 86 -17.81 10.14 8.01
N HIS A 87 -17.18 9.49 8.98
CA HIS A 87 -15.75 9.62 9.23
C HIS A 87 -15.04 8.33 8.91
N TYR A 88 -13.90 8.41 8.22
CA TYR A 88 -13.11 7.28 7.77
C TYR A 88 -11.68 7.38 8.25
N LYS A 89 -11.14 6.26 8.68
CA LYS A 89 -9.74 6.14 9.12
C LYS A 89 -9.08 4.94 8.47
N LEU A 90 -7.86 5.12 8.04
CA LEU A 90 -7.02 4.02 7.56
C LEU A 90 -6.40 3.33 8.77
N TYR A 91 -6.63 2.03 8.90
CA TYR A 91 -6.06 1.18 9.94
C TYR A 91 -5.66 -0.17 9.37
N HIS A 92 -4.40 -0.56 9.56
CA HIS A 92 -3.80 -1.77 8.97
C HIS A 92 -4.12 -1.93 7.47
N SER A 93 -3.87 -0.87 6.67
CA SER A 93 -4.11 -0.82 5.22
C SER A 93 -5.56 -1.02 4.78
N LYS A 94 -6.51 -0.94 5.70
CA LYS A 94 -7.95 -1.02 5.45
C LYS A 94 -8.63 0.24 5.94
N ILE A 95 -9.68 0.66 5.23
CA ILE A 95 -10.45 1.85 5.60
C ILE A 95 -11.68 1.39 6.39
N TYR A 96 -11.86 2.00 7.55
CA TYR A 96 -12.99 1.74 8.46
C TYR A 96 -13.78 3.01 8.71
N GLU A 97 -15.09 2.86 8.84
CA GLU A 97 -15.95 3.90 9.36
C GLU A 97 -15.70 4.07 10.87
N THR A 98 -15.53 5.30 11.31
CA THR A 98 -15.17 5.63 12.69
C THR A 98 -15.96 6.82 13.18
N ASP A 99 -15.85 7.12 14.47
CA ASP A 99 -16.33 8.37 15.02
C ASP A 99 -15.44 9.55 14.58
N SER A 100 -15.85 10.77 14.84
CA SER A 100 -15.10 12.00 14.59
C SER A 100 -13.69 12.00 15.22
N LYS A 101 -13.48 11.22 16.28
CA LYS A 101 -12.21 11.03 16.97
C LYS A 101 -11.35 9.90 16.37
N GLY A 102 -11.90 9.10 15.46
CA GLY A 102 -11.18 8.00 14.82
C GLY A 102 -10.96 6.77 15.73
N TYR A 103 -11.88 6.50 16.65
CA TYR A 103 -11.78 5.32 17.50
C TYR A 103 -12.03 4.03 16.72
N ILE A 104 -11.16 3.06 16.95
CA ILE A 104 -11.29 1.69 16.43
C ILE A 104 -11.75 0.82 17.59
N SER A 105 -12.89 0.16 17.40
CA SER A 105 -13.48 -0.76 18.37
C SER A 105 -13.01 -2.19 18.08
N TYR A 106 -12.74 -2.95 19.14
CA TYR A 106 -12.28 -4.33 19.05
C TYR A 106 -13.26 -5.27 19.74
N ASP A 107 -13.42 -6.46 19.22
CA ASP A 107 -14.10 -7.58 19.85
C ASP A 107 -13.19 -8.26 20.88
N GLU A 108 -13.75 -9.15 21.71
CA GLU A 108 -13.02 -9.96 22.71
C GLU A 108 -11.85 -10.76 22.11
N ASN A 109 -11.90 -11.05 20.82
CA ASN A 109 -10.84 -11.72 20.06
C ASN A 109 -9.82 -10.78 19.41
N GLY A 110 -9.85 -9.47 19.73
CA GLY A 110 -8.95 -8.47 19.14
C GLY A 110 -9.26 -8.11 17.68
N LYS A 111 -10.42 -8.51 17.15
CA LYS A 111 -10.82 -8.18 15.78
C LYS A 111 -11.56 -6.84 15.75
N VAL A 112 -11.26 -6.01 14.74
CA VAL A 112 -11.94 -4.72 14.53
C VAL A 112 -13.42 -4.96 14.20
N THR A 113 -14.32 -4.30 14.94
CA THR A 113 -15.78 -4.38 14.79
C THR A 113 -16.38 -3.20 14.02
N ASN A 114 -15.58 -2.18 13.73
CA ASN A 114 -16.03 -1.03 12.94
C ASN A 114 -16.55 -1.45 11.56
N ALA A 115 -17.58 -0.76 11.06
CA ALA A 115 -18.10 -0.98 9.73
C ALA A 115 -17.00 -0.73 8.68
N ARG A 116 -16.95 -1.62 7.70
CA ARG A 116 -15.97 -1.53 6.61
C ARG A 116 -16.71 -1.25 5.32
N PRO A 117 -16.54 -0.05 4.71
CA PRO A 117 -17.09 0.26 3.41
C PRO A 117 -16.47 -0.62 2.33
N LEU A 118 -17.16 -0.77 1.20
CA LEU A 118 -16.57 -1.42 0.04
C LEU A 118 -15.50 -0.49 -0.55
N ASP A 119 -14.27 -0.95 -0.54
CA ASP A 119 -13.10 -0.20 -0.98
C ASP A 119 -12.74 -0.61 -2.43
N LEU A 120 -12.90 0.32 -3.36
CA LEU A 120 -12.52 0.21 -4.77
C LEU A 120 -11.35 1.17 -5.10
N SER A 121 -10.60 1.55 -4.11
CA SER A 121 -9.47 2.47 -4.27
C SER A 121 -8.40 1.92 -5.20
N ILE A 122 -7.73 2.81 -5.89
CA ILE A 122 -6.52 2.45 -6.62
C ILE A 122 -5.39 2.35 -5.60
N THR A 123 -5.05 1.12 -5.27
CA THR A 123 -3.95 0.83 -4.37
C THR A 123 -2.61 0.81 -5.11
N LYS A 124 -1.51 0.76 -4.38
CA LYS A 124 -0.15 0.66 -4.94
C LYS A 124 -0.01 -0.50 -5.92
N SER A 125 -0.55 -1.68 -5.60
CA SER A 125 -0.48 -2.87 -6.46
C SER A 125 -1.28 -2.68 -7.74
N VAL A 126 -2.49 -2.17 -7.66
CA VAL A 126 -3.34 -1.88 -8.84
C VAL A 126 -2.66 -0.86 -9.74
N PHE A 127 -2.13 0.22 -9.17
CA PHE A 127 -1.41 1.23 -9.93
C PHE A 127 -0.17 0.65 -10.64
N SER A 128 0.62 -0.18 -9.95
CA SER A 128 1.80 -0.83 -10.53
C SER A 128 1.43 -1.77 -11.68
N ILE A 129 0.38 -2.57 -11.53
CA ILE A 129 -0.11 -3.47 -12.58
C ILE A 129 -0.55 -2.67 -13.82
N LEU A 130 -1.30 -1.59 -13.64
CA LEU A 130 -1.73 -0.72 -14.73
C LEU A 130 -0.53 -0.10 -15.46
N LEU A 131 0.45 0.40 -14.72
CA LEU A 131 1.66 1.02 -15.27
C LEU A 131 2.45 0.02 -16.10
N VAL A 132 2.70 -1.18 -15.57
CA VAL A 132 3.42 -2.25 -16.28
C VAL A 132 2.62 -2.71 -17.51
N SER A 133 1.31 -2.85 -17.41
CA SER A 133 0.44 -3.24 -18.53
C SER A 133 0.50 -2.23 -19.68
N ILE A 134 0.45 -0.94 -19.37
CA ILE A 134 0.57 0.14 -20.36
C ILE A 134 1.95 0.10 -21.02
N LEU A 135 3.02 -0.05 -20.22
CA LEU A 135 4.39 -0.13 -20.74
C LEU A 135 4.55 -1.34 -21.66
N MET A 136 4.05 -2.51 -21.27
CA MET A 136 4.06 -3.73 -22.09
C MET A 136 3.27 -3.55 -23.39
N PHE A 137 2.10 -2.91 -23.32
CA PHE A 137 1.31 -2.62 -24.51
C PHE A 137 2.08 -1.78 -25.53
N TYR A 138 2.75 -0.72 -25.08
CA TYR A 138 3.56 0.12 -25.96
C TYR A 138 4.77 -0.62 -26.52
N LEU A 139 5.42 -1.44 -25.70
CA LEU A 139 6.56 -2.25 -26.11
C LEU A 139 6.16 -3.26 -27.22
N PHE A 140 5.09 -4.03 -26.99
CA PHE A 140 4.62 -4.97 -28.00
C PHE A 140 4.12 -4.29 -29.27
N ARG A 141 3.46 -3.15 -29.14
CA ARG A 141 3.05 -2.34 -30.30
C ARG A 141 4.27 -1.85 -31.13
N SER A 142 5.34 -1.45 -30.44
CA SER A 142 6.60 -1.04 -31.08
C SER A 142 7.26 -2.22 -31.81
N LEU A 143 7.34 -3.38 -31.16
CA LEU A 143 7.86 -4.60 -31.77
C LEU A 143 7.04 -5.03 -32.98
N ALA A 144 5.70 -5.04 -32.89
CA ALA A 144 4.83 -5.40 -34.00
C ALA A 144 5.03 -4.50 -35.23
N ARG A 145 5.27 -3.21 -35.01
CA ARG A 145 5.60 -2.29 -36.13
C ARG A 145 6.94 -2.61 -36.77
N SER A 146 7.92 -3.00 -35.98
CA SER A 146 9.25 -3.40 -36.48
C SER A 146 9.20 -4.66 -37.32
N TYR A 147 8.36 -5.65 -36.98
CA TYR A 147 8.16 -6.86 -37.75
C TYR A 147 7.55 -6.58 -39.13
N ASN A 148 6.59 -5.67 -39.24
CA ASN A 148 6.00 -5.30 -40.54
C ASN A 148 7.03 -4.67 -41.49
N CYS A 149 8.00 -3.94 -40.97
CA CYS A 149 9.08 -3.36 -41.74
C CYS A 149 10.09 -4.42 -42.26
N LEU A 150 10.38 -5.45 -41.47
CA LEU A 150 11.27 -6.53 -41.82
C LEU A 150 10.68 -7.48 -42.87
N LEU A 151 9.41 -7.78 -42.83
CA LEU A 151 8.69 -8.60 -43.82
C LEU A 151 8.72 -7.93 -45.19
N TYR A 152 8.54 -6.61 -45.27
CA TYR A 152 8.53 -5.87 -46.53
C TYR A 152 9.92 -5.83 -47.19
N THR A 153 11.02 -5.85 -46.41
CA THR A 153 12.40 -5.91 -46.94
C THR A 153 12.82 -7.30 -47.38
N SER A 154 12.26 -8.36 -46.79
CA SER A 154 12.51 -9.74 -47.19
C SER A 154 11.84 -10.12 -48.49
N ASP A 155 10.58 -9.68 -48.74
CA ASP A 155 9.87 -9.93 -49.97
C ASP A 155 10.47 -9.22 -51.18
N ALA A 156 11.08 -8.04 -50.97
CA ALA A 156 11.77 -7.32 -52.06
C ALA A 156 13.13 -7.95 -52.45
N ALA A 157 13.66 -8.85 -51.64
CA ALA A 157 14.91 -9.56 -51.97
C ALA A 157 14.66 -10.84 -52.80
N ASP A 158 13.48 -11.41 -52.77
CA ASP A 158 13.13 -12.61 -53.53
C ASP A 158 12.69 -12.30 -54.98
N ASP A 159 12.34 -11.05 -55.32
CA ASP A 159 11.92 -10.64 -56.69
C ASP A 159 13.10 -10.36 -57.65
N VAL A 160 14.33 -10.71 -57.32
CA VAL A 160 15.51 -10.46 -58.17
C VAL A 160 16.11 -11.75 -58.73
N HIS A 161 15.27 -12.70 -59.16
CA HIS A 161 15.73 -13.85 -60.00
C HIS A 161 14.91 -14.00 -61.25
#